data_6eeea3cdcd09437d40dcec752156ab2c
#
_entry.id   6eeea3cdcd09437d40dcec752156ab2c
#
_cell.length_a   1.000
_cell.length_b   1.000
_cell.length_c   1.000
_cell.angle_alpha   90.00
_cell.angle_beta   90.00
_cell.angle_gamma   90.00
#
_symmetry.space_group_name_H-M   'P 1'
#
loop_
_entity.id
_entity.type
_entity.pdbx_description
1 polymer ?
#
loop_
_entity_poly.entity_id
_entity_poly.type
_entity_poly.pdbx_seq_one_letter_code
_entity_poly.pdbx_strand_id
1 'polypeptide(L)'
;AAPALLDAIAKEAVRRGLREFNPQDLSNTAWAYATAGHAAPALLDTIAEEAVRRGLRDFNEQNLANTAWAYGTAGHAAPALLDAIAEEAVQRGLRDFAPQALSNTAWAYATAGRAPPALLD
;
A
#
# COMPACT_ATOMS: atom_id res chain seq x y z
N ALA A 1 -18.12 4.51 12.18
CA ALA A 1 -17.84 4.29 10.78
C ALA A 1 -19.15 4.06 10.02
N ALA A 2 -19.09 4.11 8.71
CA ALA A 2 -20.25 3.94 7.85
C ALA A 2 -19.99 2.76 6.91
N PRO A 3 -20.24 1.52 7.39
CA PRO A 3 -19.90 0.34 6.59
C PRO A 3 -20.61 0.31 5.24
N ALA A 4 -21.84 0.78 5.16
CA ALA A 4 -22.54 0.81 3.88
C ALA A 4 -21.87 1.76 2.88
N LEU A 5 -21.38 2.90 3.37
CA LEU A 5 -20.66 3.85 2.52
C LEU A 5 -19.33 3.27 2.06
N LEU A 6 -18.58 2.65 2.97
CA LEU A 6 -17.30 2.05 2.62
C LEU A 6 -17.48 0.92 1.60
N ASP A 7 -18.52 0.11 1.77
CA ASP A 7 -18.83 -0.94 0.79
C ASP A 7 -19.16 -0.34 -0.57
N ALA A 8 -19.98 0.71 -0.60
CA ALA A 8 -20.37 1.35 -1.85
C ALA A 8 -19.18 1.98 -2.57
N ILE A 9 -18.29 2.63 -1.82
CA ILE A 9 -17.09 3.22 -2.38
C ILE A 9 -16.20 2.14 -2.97
N ALA A 10 -15.99 1.04 -2.25
CA ALA A 10 -15.16 -0.04 -2.72
C ALA A 10 -15.68 -0.62 -4.03
N LYS A 11 -16.99 -0.86 -4.09
CA LYS A 11 -17.62 -1.39 -5.30
C LYS A 11 -17.48 -0.43 -6.48
N GLU A 12 -17.70 0.85 -6.22
CA GLU A 12 -17.62 1.85 -7.27
C GLU A 12 -16.18 2.00 -7.79
N ALA A 13 -15.21 1.98 -6.89
CA ALA A 13 -13.80 2.09 -7.28
C ALA A 13 -13.37 0.90 -8.14
N VAL A 14 -13.75 -0.30 -7.74
CA VAL A 14 -13.43 -1.50 -8.51
C VAL A 14 -14.12 -1.45 -9.87
N ARG A 15 -15.38 -1.03 -9.92
CA ARG A 15 -16.15 -0.93 -11.15
C ARG A 15 -15.51 0.03 -12.15
N ARG A 16 -15.07 1.19 -11.67
CA ARG A 16 -14.46 2.20 -12.54
C ARG A 16 -13.06 1.82 -13.00
N GLY A 17 -12.40 1.00 -12.22
CA GLY A 17 -10.96 0.83 -12.33
C GLY A 17 -10.24 2.00 -11.67
N LEU A 18 -8.95 1.87 -11.47
CA LEU A 18 -8.19 2.84 -10.68
C LEU A 18 -7.17 3.63 -11.49
N ARG A 19 -7.31 3.64 -12.79
CA ARG A 19 -6.35 4.30 -13.68
C ARG A 19 -6.19 5.79 -13.40
N GLU A 20 -7.28 6.43 -12.99
CA GLU A 20 -7.29 7.87 -12.74
C GLU A 20 -6.84 8.23 -11.32
N PHE A 21 -6.67 7.23 -10.46
CA PHE A 21 -6.17 7.48 -9.11
C PHE A 21 -4.69 7.79 -9.20
N ASN A 22 -4.28 8.89 -8.58
CA ASN A 22 -2.85 9.18 -8.46
C ASN A 22 -2.25 8.35 -7.32
N PRO A 23 -0.92 8.34 -7.14
CA PRO A 23 -0.30 7.55 -6.07
C PRO A 23 -0.84 7.88 -4.68
N GLN A 24 -1.11 9.15 -4.41
CA GLN A 24 -1.67 9.55 -3.13
C GLN A 24 -3.07 9.00 -2.93
N ASP A 25 -3.89 9.01 -3.99
CA ASP A 25 -5.25 8.45 -3.93
C ASP A 25 -5.19 6.95 -3.62
N LEU A 26 -4.30 6.23 -4.29
CA LEU A 26 -4.16 4.79 -4.08
C LEU A 26 -3.74 4.49 -2.65
N SER A 27 -2.71 5.18 -2.17
CA SER A 27 -2.20 4.96 -0.83
C SER A 27 -3.20 5.39 0.24
N ASN A 28 -3.88 6.52 0.06
CA ASN A 28 -4.88 6.99 1.01
C ASN A 28 -6.09 6.06 1.08
N THR A 29 -6.51 5.51 -0.06
CA THR A 29 -7.64 4.60 -0.10
C THR A 29 -7.30 3.31 0.66
N ALA A 30 -6.15 2.72 0.39
CA ALA A 30 -5.71 1.51 1.11
C ALA A 30 -5.60 1.81 2.62
N TRP A 31 -5.01 2.95 2.96
CA TRP A 31 -4.81 3.36 4.36
C TRP A 31 -6.15 3.52 5.08
N ALA A 32 -7.14 4.11 4.40
CA ALA A 32 -8.45 4.35 5.00
C ALA A 32 -9.14 3.04 5.38
N TYR A 33 -9.12 2.05 4.47
CA TYR A 33 -9.76 0.76 4.75
C TYR A 33 -9.02 -0.02 5.83
N ALA A 34 -7.70 0.04 5.81
CA ALA A 34 -6.89 -0.60 6.86
C ALA A 34 -7.16 0.02 8.22
N THR A 35 -7.20 1.34 8.29
CA THR A 35 -7.42 2.07 9.54
C THR A 35 -8.83 1.81 10.08
N ALA A 36 -9.81 1.75 9.20
CA ALA A 36 -11.19 1.47 9.60
C ALA A 36 -11.41 0.02 10.00
N GLY A 37 -10.47 -0.86 9.67
CA GLY A 37 -10.64 -2.29 9.90
C GLY A 37 -11.78 -2.85 9.05
N HIS A 38 -12.04 -2.25 7.90
CA HIS A 38 -13.14 -2.65 7.03
C HIS A 38 -12.62 -3.52 5.90
N ALA A 39 -13.04 -4.78 5.86
CA ALA A 39 -12.58 -5.72 4.86
C ALA A 39 -13.07 -5.31 3.46
N ALA A 40 -12.14 -5.20 2.52
CA ALA A 40 -12.46 -4.88 1.14
C ALA A 40 -11.43 -5.57 0.24
N PRO A 41 -11.45 -6.91 0.21
CA PRO A 41 -10.37 -7.66 -0.48
C PRO A 41 -10.32 -7.36 -1.97
N ALA A 42 -11.45 -7.23 -2.65
CA ALA A 42 -11.44 -6.93 -4.07
C ALA A 42 -10.82 -5.56 -4.35
N LEU A 43 -11.10 -4.57 -3.51
CA LEU A 43 -10.53 -3.24 -3.67
C LEU A 43 -9.02 -3.28 -3.42
N LEU A 44 -8.58 -3.94 -2.35
CA LEU A 44 -7.16 -4.03 -2.04
C LEU A 44 -6.40 -4.78 -3.12
N ASP A 45 -6.98 -5.85 -3.69
CA ASP A 45 -6.38 -6.54 -4.82
C ASP A 45 -6.25 -5.62 -6.03
N THR A 46 -7.29 -4.85 -6.32
CA THR A 46 -7.29 -3.95 -7.47
C THR A 46 -6.27 -2.82 -7.29
N ILE A 47 -6.16 -2.28 -6.08
CA ILE A 47 -5.13 -1.26 -5.77
C ILE A 47 -3.74 -1.85 -5.98
N ALA A 48 -3.50 -3.05 -5.45
CA ALA A 48 -2.19 -3.70 -5.58
C ALA A 48 -1.82 -3.94 -7.04
N GLU A 49 -2.77 -4.44 -7.82
CA GLU A 49 -2.56 -4.70 -9.23
C GLU A 49 -2.25 -3.42 -10.00
N GLU A 50 -2.99 -2.36 -9.72
CA GLU A 50 -2.79 -1.09 -10.40
C GLU A 50 -1.44 -0.49 -10.05
N ALA A 51 -1.03 -0.54 -8.78
CA ALA A 51 0.24 0.00 -8.35
C ALA A 51 1.41 -0.75 -9.01
N VAL A 52 1.33 -2.07 -9.04
CA VAL A 52 2.37 -2.89 -9.67
C VAL A 52 2.42 -2.64 -11.17
N ARG A 53 1.26 -2.57 -11.82
CA ARG A 53 1.15 -2.37 -13.27
C ARG A 53 1.83 -1.06 -13.72
N ARG A 54 1.59 0.03 -12.97
CA ARG A 54 2.16 1.31 -13.39
C ARG A 54 3.60 1.50 -12.95
N GLY A 55 4.11 0.61 -12.10
CA GLY A 55 5.39 0.79 -11.45
C GLY A 55 5.24 1.83 -10.33
N LEU A 56 6.23 1.93 -9.49
CA LEU A 56 6.12 2.76 -8.29
C LEU A 56 6.97 4.04 -8.35
N ARG A 57 7.47 4.38 -9.51
CA ARG A 57 8.37 5.52 -9.67
C ARG A 57 7.78 6.84 -9.24
N ASP A 58 6.48 7.03 -9.50
CA ASP A 58 5.80 8.27 -9.18
C ASP A 58 5.23 8.28 -7.75
N PHE A 59 5.37 7.17 -7.01
CA PHE A 59 5.02 7.16 -5.59
C PHE A 59 6.15 7.85 -4.83
N ASN A 60 5.80 8.78 -3.95
CA ASN A 60 6.81 9.35 -3.07
C ASN A 60 7.05 8.42 -1.89
N GLU A 61 8.02 8.75 -1.03
CA GLU A 61 8.41 7.89 0.09
C GLU A 61 7.25 7.68 1.06
N GLN A 62 6.44 8.71 1.26
CA GLN A 62 5.27 8.63 2.13
C GLN A 62 4.22 7.69 1.52
N ASN A 63 3.99 7.79 0.21
CA ASN A 63 3.05 6.90 -0.48
C ASN A 63 3.48 5.44 -0.37
N LEU A 64 4.77 5.18 -0.57
CA LEU A 64 5.31 3.83 -0.47
C LEU A 64 5.12 3.27 0.94
N ALA A 65 5.49 4.04 1.94
CA ALA A 65 5.41 3.62 3.33
C ALA A 65 3.96 3.40 3.76
N ASN A 66 3.07 4.32 3.41
CA ASN A 66 1.65 4.22 3.78
C ASN A 66 0.98 3.03 3.10
N THR A 67 1.35 2.76 1.86
CA THR A 67 0.80 1.62 1.13
C THR A 67 1.23 0.31 1.79
N ALA A 68 2.52 0.16 2.08
CA ALA A 68 3.02 -1.02 2.76
C ALA A 68 2.35 -1.20 4.13
N TRP A 69 2.25 -0.12 4.89
CA TRP A 69 1.63 -0.13 6.21
C TRP A 69 0.18 -0.59 6.14
N ALA A 70 -0.55 -0.09 5.12
CA ALA A 70 -1.97 -0.43 4.96
C ALA A 70 -2.16 -1.92 4.74
N TYR A 71 -1.34 -2.53 3.87
CA TYR A 71 -1.48 -3.97 3.59
C TYR A 71 -1.04 -4.80 4.78
N GLY A 72 0.00 -4.38 5.50
CA GLY A 72 0.41 -5.05 6.72
C GLY A 72 -0.66 -4.99 7.80
N THR A 73 -1.25 -3.82 7.99
CA THR A 73 -2.31 -3.62 9.00
C THR A 73 -3.57 -4.38 8.65
N ALA A 74 -3.97 -4.38 7.39
CA ALA A 74 -5.15 -5.10 6.94
C ALA A 74 -4.95 -6.61 6.93
N GLY A 75 -3.71 -7.07 7.01
CA GLY A 75 -3.41 -8.49 6.89
C GLY A 75 -3.77 -9.05 5.52
N HIS A 76 -3.72 -8.20 4.49
CA HIS A 76 -4.08 -8.59 3.14
C HIS A 76 -2.83 -8.95 2.35
N ALA A 77 -2.75 -10.20 1.91
CA ALA A 77 -1.59 -10.67 1.17
C ALA A 77 -1.49 -9.98 -0.17
N ALA A 78 -0.36 -9.35 -0.45
CA ALA A 78 -0.07 -8.71 -1.72
C ALA A 78 1.43 -8.83 -1.98
N PRO A 79 1.92 -10.06 -2.19
CA PRO A 79 3.38 -10.28 -2.28
C PRO A 79 4.04 -9.51 -3.42
N ALA A 80 3.42 -9.43 -4.58
CA ALA A 80 4.00 -8.70 -5.71
C ALA A 80 4.14 -7.22 -5.39
N LEU A 81 3.14 -6.64 -4.72
CA LEU A 81 3.17 -5.24 -4.35
C LEU A 81 4.25 -4.97 -3.30
N LEU A 82 4.30 -5.79 -2.26
CA LEU A 82 5.28 -5.60 -1.20
C LEU A 82 6.71 -5.78 -1.71
N ASP A 83 6.92 -6.75 -2.59
CA ASP A 83 8.23 -6.94 -3.21
C ASP A 83 8.60 -5.72 -4.06
N ALA A 84 7.67 -5.19 -4.83
CA ALA A 84 7.91 -4.02 -5.67
C ALA A 84 8.22 -2.77 -4.83
N ILE A 85 7.50 -2.58 -3.73
CA ILE A 85 7.76 -1.46 -2.81
C ILE A 85 9.16 -1.58 -2.22
N ALA A 86 9.54 -2.79 -1.78
CA ALA A 86 10.86 -3.01 -1.19
C ALA A 86 11.97 -2.72 -2.21
N GLU A 87 11.81 -3.18 -3.42
CA GLU A 87 12.78 -2.93 -4.49
C GLU A 87 12.91 -1.44 -4.79
N GLU A 88 11.79 -0.75 -4.89
CA GLU A 88 11.78 0.68 -5.18
C GLU A 88 12.45 1.47 -4.06
N ALA A 89 12.14 1.13 -2.81
CA ALA A 89 12.69 1.82 -1.65
C ALA A 89 14.21 1.65 -1.57
N VAL A 90 14.69 0.43 -1.78
CA VAL A 90 16.12 0.15 -1.75
C VAL A 90 16.84 0.84 -2.91
N GLN A 91 16.24 0.82 -4.08
CA GLN A 91 16.81 1.42 -5.27
C GLN A 91 17.01 2.93 -5.13
N ARG A 92 16.04 3.61 -4.50
CA ARG A 92 16.13 5.05 -4.23
C ARG A 92 17.18 5.38 -3.16
N GLY A 93 17.53 4.39 -2.33
CA GLY A 93 18.23 4.63 -1.08
C GLY A 93 17.24 5.18 -0.08
N LEU A 94 17.49 4.94 1.19
CA LEU A 94 16.51 5.28 2.23
C LEU A 94 16.77 6.66 2.86
N ARG A 95 17.73 7.41 2.33
CA ARG A 95 18.11 8.71 2.88
C ARG A 95 17.00 9.72 2.98
N ASP A 96 16.13 9.70 1.98
CA ASP A 96 15.05 10.69 1.88
C ASP A 96 13.78 10.27 2.60
N PHE A 97 13.80 9.09 3.20
CA PHE A 97 12.65 8.62 3.97
C PHE A 97 12.64 9.33 5.33
N ALA A 98 11.51 9.95 5.67
CA ALA A 98 11.33 10.51 7.00
C ALA A 98 11.37 9.38 8.04
N PRO A 99 11.74 9.68 9.29
CA PRO A 99 11.78 8.64 10.33
C PRO A 99 10.49 7.85 10.45
N GLN A 100 9.35 8.51 10.34
CA GLN A 100 8.07 7.83 10.43
C GLN A 100 7.85 6.87 9.26
N ALA A 101 8.28 7.26 8.06
CA ALA A 101 8.17 6.41 6.88
C ALA A 101 9.06 5.16 7.03
N LEU A 102 10.27 5.32 7.55
CA LEU A 102 11.14 4.18 7.82
C LEU A 102 10.51 3.22 8.82
N SER A 103 9.99 3.77 9.90
CA SER A 103 9.35 3.01 10.97
C SER A 103 8.13 2.26 10.47
N ASN A 104 7.26 2.93 9.74
CA ASN A 104 6.06 2.32 9.15
C ASN A 104 6.40 1.22 8.17
N THR A 105 7.43 1.42 7.37
CA THR A 105 7.88 0.42 6.40
C THR A 105 8.40 -0.82 7.11
N ALA A 106 9.27 -0.63 8.10
CA ALA A 106 9.81 -1.76 8.87
C ALA A 106 8.70 -2.55 9.54
N TRP A 107 7.75 -1.85 10.16
CA TRP A 107 6.63 -2.50 10.84
C TRP A 107 5.77 -3.30 9.85
N ALA A 108 5.51 -2.73 8.68
CA ALA A 108 4.68 -3.36 7.66
C ALA A 108 5.28 -4.70 7.21
N TYR A 109 6.58 -4.73 6.97
CA TYR A 109 7.24 -5.94 6.48
C TYR A 109 7.39 -6.98 7.58
N ALA A 110 7.67 -6.54 8.79
CA ALA A 110 7.73 -7.46 9.94
C ALA A 110 6.36 -8.10 10.18
N THR A 111 5.31 -7.31 10.13
CA THR A 111 3.94 -7.79 10.36
C THR A 111 3.48 -8.72 9.24
N ALA A 112 3.83 -8.41 8.03
CA ALA A 112 3.47 -9.24 6.87
C ALA A 112 4.31 -10.51 6.75
N GLY A 113 5.37 -10.64 7.54
CA GLY A 113 6.29 -11.76 7.43
C GLY A 113 7.09 -11.76 6.14
N ARG A 114 7.31 -10.59 5.56
CA ARG A 114 7.99 -10.46 4.27
C ARG A 114 9.16 -9.49 4.36
N ALA A 115 10.03 -9.70 5.29
CA ALA A 115 11.18 -8.83 5.48
C ALA A 115 12.29 -9.21 4.51
N PRO A 116 12.36 -8.59 3.31
CA PRO A 116 13.43 -8.93 2.35
C PRO A 116 14.79 -8.61 2.96
N PRO A 117 15.77 -9.48 2.79
CA PRO A 117 17.10 -9.22 3.35
C PRO A 117 17.68 -7.88 2.90
N ALA A 118 17.45 -7.50 1.64
CA ALA A 118 17.96 -6.25 1.11
C ALA A 118 17.40 -5.03 1.83
N LEU A 119 16.18 -5.11 2.34
CA LEU A 119 15.56 -4.01 3.07
C LEU A 119 16.07 -3.92 4.51
N LEU A 120 16.34 -5.07 5.13
CA LEU A 120 16.76 -5.12 6.53
C LEU A 120 18.28 -5.01 6.71
N ASP A 121 19.03 -5.36 5.70
CA ASP A 121 20.48 -5.25 5.73
C ASP A 121 20.91 -3.82 5.42
#